data_148abf2fccce2e632d5f357869ae590f
#
_entry.id   148abf2fccce2e632d5f357869ae590f
#
_cell.length_a   1.000
_cell.length_b   1.000
_cell.length_c   1.000
_cell.angle_alpha   90.00
_cell.angle_beta   90.00
_cell.angle_gamma   90.00
#
_symmetry.space_group_name_H-M   'P 1'
#
loop_
_entity.id
_entity.type
_entity.pdbx_description
1 polymer ?
#
loop_
_entity_poly.entity_id
_entity_poly.type
_entity_poly.pdbx_seq_one_letter_code
_entity_poly.pdbx_strand_id
1 'polypeptide(L)'
;MNDKFTDVYLDTVNPPTRFEELKKRFTEVPSDPEQIRRDIVELLTISYVDEWLAEFNYFASYNLSKTEGKVDYDPEFQQHEKEEYDHRHDLVNRLRELGAPVPTIPLDQFIYVNSRGTNWKQEFSDISNEQLKNRFVEENEAIEWYTLCVEYTRHTEDHTTYTLFKKIKADEEQHRLDLGDLGVQSGIFKKDSLAMPASGDIDPTLKSV
;
A
#
# COMPACT_ATOMS: atom_id res chain seq x y z
N MET A 1 15.39 14.41 -22.22
CA MET A 1 14.88 13.03 -22.01
C MET A 1 13.55 13.20 -21.32
N ASN A 2 12.44 12.93 -21.99
CA ASN A 2 11.13 12.96 -21.35
C ASN A 2 11.05 11.71 -20.46
N ASP A 3 11.03 11.91 -19.17
CA ASP A 3 10.86 10.85 -18.19
C ASP A 3 9.45 10.24 -18.33
N LYS A 4 9.37 9.15 -19.06
CA LYS A 4 8.12 8.35 -19.16
C LYS A 4 7.68 7.73 -17.83
N PHE A 5 8.49 7.84 -16.78
CA PHE A 5 8.15 7.32 -15.45
C PHE A 5 7.11 8.18 -14.71
N THR A 6 7.04 9.47 -14.98
CA THR A 6 6.05 10.36 -14.37
C THR A 6 4.64 10.17 -14.96
N ASP A 7 4.54 9.72 -16.21
CA ASP A 7 3.23 9.52 -16.86
C ASP A 7 2.49 8.29 -16.33
N VAL A 8 3.20 7.32 -15.75
CA VAL A 8 2.61 6.08 -15.24
C VAL A 8 1.74 6.32 -13.99
N TYR A 9 2.08 7.30 -13.17
CA TYR A 9 1.38 7.60 -11.91
C TYR A 9 0.20 8.57 -12.04
N LEU A 10 0.16 9.35 -13.11
CA LEU A 10 -0.82 10.44 -13.26
C LEU A 10 -2.07 10.07 -14.04
N ASP A 11 -2.10 8.89 -14.64
CA ASP A 11 -3.32 8.41 -15.27
C ASP A 11 -4.31 7.97 -14.18
N THR A 12 -5.19 8.88 -13.81
CA THR A 12 -6.28 8.73 -12.85
C THR A 12 -7.38 7.76 -13.36
N VAL A 13 -7.00 6.79 -14.14
CA VAL A 13 -7.88 5.74 -14.64
C VAL A 13 -8.08 4.73 -13.53
N ASN A 14 -9.30 4.57 -13.13
CA ASN A 14 -9.90 3.57 -12.24
C ASN A 14 -8.89 2.59 -11.59
N PRO A 15 -8.53 2.80 -10.31
CA PRO A 15 -7.48 2.02 -9.62
C PRO A 15 -7.55 0.48 -9.79
N PRO A 16 -8.74 -0.15 -9.76
CA PRO A 16 -8.85 -1.59 -9.99
C PRO A 16 -8.39 -2.04 -11.37
N THR A 17 -8.66 -1.25 -12.41
CA THR A 17 -8.26 -1.58 -13.79
C THR A 17 -6.74 -1.57 -13.94
N ARG A 18 -6.08 -0.63 -13.26
CA ARG A 18 -4.63 -0.51 -13.31
C ARG A 18 -3.91 -1.66 -12.61
N PHE A 19 -4.38 -2.09 -11.44
CA PHE A 19 -3.79 -3.22 -10.72
C PHE A 19 -3.88 -4.51 -11.57
N GLU A 20 -5.01 -4.77 -12.22
CA GLU A 20 -5.17 -5.90 -13.12
C GLU A 20 -4.26 -5.83 -14.35
N GLU A 21 -3.99 -4.64 -14.87
CA GLU A 21 -3.03 -4.43 -15.96
C GLU A 21 -1.60 -4.72 -15.51
N LEU A 22 -1.20 -4.23 -14.34
CA LEU A 22 0.11 -4.50 -13.76
C LEU A 22 0.28 -5.99 -13.45
N LYS A 23 -0.73 -6.61 -12.87
CA LYS A 23 -0.76 -8.04 -12.57
C LYS A 23 -0.54 -8.88 -13.83
N LYS A 24 -1.24 -8.54 -14.92
CA LYS A 24 -1.06 -9.20 -16.21
C LYS A 24 0.34 -8.98 -16.78
N ARG A 25 0.90 -7.77 -16.65
CA ARG A 25 2.22 -7.42 -17.16
C ARG A 25 3.34 -8.16 -16.42
N PHE A 26 3.24 -8.31 -15.11
CA PHE A 26 4.26 -8.93 -14.27
C PHE A 26 4.01 -10.44 -14.01
N THR A 27 3.13 -11.08 -14.78
CA THR A 27 2.88 -12.53 -14.66
C THR A 27 4.04 -13.37 -15.18
N GLU A 28 4.75 -12.88 -16.21
CA GLU A 28 5.87 -13.61 -16.83
C GLU A 28 7.16 -12.80 -16.73
N VAL A 29 8.23 -13.47 -16.30
CA VAL A 29 9.57 -12.86 -16.27
C VAL A 29 10.21 -12.99 -17.65
N PRO A 30 10.59 -11.88 -18.29
CA PRO A 30 11.24 -11.93 -19.60
C PRO A 30 12.63 -12.59 -19.53
N SER A 31 13.15 -13.03 -20.65
CA SER A 31 14.50 -13.59 -20.74
C SER A 31 15.60 -12.52 -20.88
N ASP A 32 15.24 -11.27 -21.18
CA ASP A 32 16.19 -10.15 -21.32
C ASP A 32 16.56 -9.58 -19.95
N PRO A 33 17.82 -9.68 -19.50
CA PRO A 33 18.25 -9.17 -18.20
C PRO A 33 18.02 -7.65 -18.02
N GLU A 34 18.13 -6.87 -19.09
CA GLU A 34 17.89 -5.44 -19.04
C GLU A 34 16.40 -5.13 -18.88
N GLN A 35 15.51 -5.94 -19.45
CA GLN A 35 14.07 -5.81 -19.19
C GLN A 35 13.74 -6.20 -17.76
N ILE A 36 14.31 -7.31 -17.25
CA ILE A 36 14.13 -7.71 -15.84
C ILE A 36 14.53 -6.58 -14.90
N ARG A 37 15.69 -5.94 -15.15
CA ARG A 37 16.15 -4.81 -14.34
C ARG A 37 15.18 -3.64 -14.40
N ARG A 38 14.66 -3.29 -15.57
CA ARG A 38 13.65 -2.22 -15.71
C ARG A 38 12.37 -2.54 -14.95
N ASP A 39 11.91 -3.77 -15.05
CA ASP A 39 10.71 -4.23 -14.36
C ASP A 39 10.88 -4.18 -12.83
N ILE A 40 12.02 -4.63 -12.31
CA ILE A 40 12.36 -4.54 -10.88
C ILE A 40 12.38 -3.07 -10.41
N VAL A 41 12.99 -2.18 -11.16
CA VAL A 41 13.00 -0.74 -10.83
C VAL A 41 11.59 -0.16 -10.83
N GLU A 42 10.73 -0.59 -11.74
CA GLU A 42 9.34 -0.15 -11.78
C GLU A 42 8.54 -0.67 -10.58
N LEU A 43 8.66 -1.97 -10.25
CA LEU A 43 8.04 -2.54 -9.05
C LEU A 43 8.45 -1.81 -7.78
N LEU A 44 9.76 -1.56 -7.59
CA LEU A 44 10.28 -0.79 -6.46
C LEU A 44 9.76 0.65 -6.44
N THR A 45 9.61 1.27 -7.62
CA THR A 45 9.13 2.64 -7.75
C THR A 45 7.65 2.74 -7.36
N ILE A 46 6.83 1.80 -7.81
CA ILE A 46 5.42 1.73 -7.45
C ILE A 46 5.30 1.52 -5.93
N SER A 47 5.98 0.49 -5.40
CA SER A 47 5.97 0.22 -3.97
C SER A 47 6.39 1.44 -3.14
N TYR A 48 7.46 2.15 -3.54
CA TYR A 48 7.90 3.36 -2.83
C TYR A 48 6.80 4.43 -2.72
N VAL A 49 6.02 4.60 -3.77
CA VAL A 49 4.93 5.60 -3.76
C VAL A 49 3.77 5.13 -2.91
N ASP A 50 3.45 3.84 -2.94
CA ASP A 50 2.38 3.27 -2.14
C ASP A 50 2.73 3.36 -0.63
N GLU A 51 3.96 3.03 -0.23
CA GLU A 51 4.43 3.23 1.16
C GLU A 51 4.41 4.70 1.60
N TRP A 52 4.66 5.63 0.69
CA TRP A 52 4.56 7.05 0.97
C TRP A 52 3.12 7.47 1.28
N LEU A 53 2.16 6.90 0.57
CA LEU A 53 0.73 7.12 0.80
C LEU A 53 0.28 6.45 2.10
N ALA A 54 0.74 5.22 2.36
CA ALA A 54 0.42 4.47 3.57
C ALA A 54 0.92 5.21 4.82
N GLU A 55 2.20 5.63 4.86
CA GLU A 55 2.77 6.45 5.94
C GLU A 55 1.91 7.68 6.23
N PHE A 56 1.56 8.45 5.18
CA PHE A 56 0.73 9.64 5.33
C PHE A 56 -0.68 9.31 5.85
N ASN A 57 -1.26 8.25 5.37
CA ASN A 57 -2.60 7.81 5.76
C ASN A 57 -2.63 7.34 7.22
N TYR A 58 -1.63 6.61 7.69
CA TYR A 58 -1.50 6.24 9.09
C TYR A 58 -1.25 7.45 9.99
N PHE A 59 -0.40 8.40 9.58
CA PHE A 59 -0.21 9.66 10.28
C PHE A 59 -1.54 10.43 10.43
N ALA A 60 -2.33 10.52 9.37
CA ALA A 60 -3.63 11.18 9.40
C ALA A 60 -4.62 10.46 10.32
N SER A 61 -4.66 9.12 10.25
CA SER A 61 -5.52 8.28 11.08
C SER A 61 -5.17 8.39 12.56
N TYR A 62 -3.89 8.39 12.91
CA TYR A 62 -3.39 8.62 14.26
C TYR A 62 -3.83 9.97 14.84
N ASN A 63 -3.64 11.05 14.09
CA ASN A 63 -4.03 12.38 14.56
C ASN A 63 -5.54 12.52 14.71
N LEU A 64 -6.31 11.85 13.87
CA LEU A 64 -7.76 11.86 13.92
C LEU A 64 -8.30 11.08 15.12
N SER A 65 -7.79 9.86 15.36
CA SER A 65 -8.16 9.03 16.51
C SER A 65 -7.92 9.76 17.82
N LYS A 66 -6.80 10.45 17.93
CA LYS A 66 -6.49 11.34 19.07
C LYS A 66 -7.51 12.45 19.26
N THR A 67 -7.92 13.10 18.18
CA THR A 67 -8.89 14.19 18.21
C THR A 67 -10.27 13.71 18.66
N GLU A 68 -10.65 12.49 18.27
CA GLU A 68 -11.93 11.87 18.66
C GLU A 68 -11.88 11.15 20.01
N GLY A 69 -10.71 11.08 20.65
CA GLY A 69 -10.53 10.37 21.92
C GLY A 69 -10.56 8.85 21.79
N LYS A 70 -10.31 8.33 20.61
CA LYS A 70 -10.16 6.88 20.31
C LYS A 70 -8.75 6.41 20.65
N VAL A 71 -8.35 6.60 21.90
CA VAL A 71 -6.99 6.33 22.39
C VAL A 71 -6.53 4.89 22.21
N ASP A 72 -7.45 3.97 22.04
CA ASP A 72 -7.14 2.55 21.80
C ASP A 72 -6.57 2.30 20.38
N TYR A 73 -6.79 3.23 19.42
CA TYR A 73 -6.27 3.15 18.06
C TYR A 73 -4.87 3.76 17.92
N ASP A 74 -4.51 4.64 18.84
CA ASP A 74 -3.27 5.43 18.75
C ASP A 74 -2.00 4.58 18.65
N PRO A 75 -1.80 3.51 19.46
CA PRO A 75 -0.58 2.72 19.40
C PRO A 75 -0.38 2.03 18.06
N GLU A 76 -1.45 1.43 17.52
CA GLU A 76 -1.40 0.70 16.25
C GLU A 76 -1.12 1.65 15.09
N PHE A 77 -1.88 2.74 14.97
CA PHE A 77 -1.67 3.70 13.88
C PHE A 77 -0.29 4.36 13.92
N GLN A 78 0.25 4.65 15.12
CA GLN A 78 1.59 5.22 15.27
C GLN A 78 2.69 4.20 14.96
N GLN A 79 2.48 2.95 15.32
CA GLN A 79 3.44 1.88 15.00
C GLN A 79 3.49 1.66 13.49
N HIS A 80 2.33 1.49 12.86
CA HIS A 80 2.26 1.25 11.41
C HIS A 80 2.83 2.45 10.63
N GLU A 81 2.52 3.72 10.99
CA GLU A 81 3.15 4.90 10.38
C GLU A 81 4.67 4.79 10.33
N LYS A 82 5.26 4.35 11.44
CA LYS A 82 6.72 4.19 11.53
C LYS A 82 7.23 3.05 10.66
N GLU A 83 6.51 1.95 10.60
CA GLU A 83 6.88 0.80 9.78
C GLU A 83 6.82 1.11 8.29
N GLU A 84 5.77 1.85 7.83
CA GLU A 84 5.69 2.34 6.45
C GLU A 84 6.82 3.32 6.10
N TYR A 85 7.21 4.18 7.05
CA TYR A 85 8.40 5.01 6.89
C TYR A 85 9.66 4.16 6.68
N ASP A 86 9.85 3.09 7.45
CA ASP A 86 11.00 2.18 7.35
C ASP A 86 10.96 1.41 6.01
N HIS A 87 9.78 0.91 5.57
CA HIS A 87 9.59 0.27 4.26
C HIS A 87 9.99 1.20 3.12
N ARG A 88 9.49 2.42 3.13
CA ARG A 88 9.83 3.45 2.13
C ARG A 88 11.33 3.71 2.04
N HIS A 89 12.03 3.73 3.18
CA HIS A 89 13.48 3.92 3.22
C HIS A 89 14.24 2.71 2.65
N ASP A 90 13.81 1.51 2.95
CA ASP A 90 14.39 0.28 2.43
C ASP A 90 14.25 0.24 0.89
N LEU A 91 13.08 0.60 0.37
CA LEU A 91 12.82 0.67 -1.08
C LEU A 91 13.70 1.74 -1.77
N VAL A 92 13.84 2.93 -1.18
CA VAL A 92 14.74 3.98 -1.69
C VAL A 92 16.19 3.51 -1.72
N ASN A 93 16.64 2.86 -0.66
CA ASN A 93 18.00 2.33 -0.60
C ASN A 93 18.22 1.28 -1.71
N ARG A 94 17.24 0.42 -1.94
CA ARG A 94 17.32 -0.57 -3.01
C ARG A 94 17.35 0.05 -4.40
N LEU A 95 16.53 1.08 -4.65
CA LEU A 95 16.58 1.84 -5.92
C LEU A 95 17.97 2.46 -6.14
N ARG A 96 18.57 3.04 -5.10
CA ARG A 96 19.93 3.61 -5.17
C ARG A 96 21.00 2.57 -5.47
N GLU A 97 20.92 1.38 -4.84
CA GLU A 97 21.84 0.27 -5.11
C GLU A 97 21.77 -0.19 -6.57
N LEU A 98 20.58 -0.16 -7.16
CA LEU A 98 20.37 -0.45 -8.58
C LEU A 98 20.77 0.72 -9.51
N GLY A 99 21.22 1.86 -8.95
CA GLY A 99 21.53 3.06 -9.72
C GLY A 99 20.30 3.69 -10.39
N ALA A 100 19.12 3.41 -9.87
CA ALA A 100 17.88 3.97 -10.37
C ALA A 100 17.59 5.33 -9.72
N PRO A 101 16.88 6.26 -10.42
CA PRO A 101 16.43 7.49 -9.81
C PRO A 101 15.39 7.22 -8.72
N VAL A 102 15.48 7.96 -7.62
CA VAL A 102 14.41 7.96 -6.61
C VAL A 102 13.28 8.83 -7.11
N PRO A 103 12.04 8.33 -7.14
CA PRO A 103 10.91 9.15 -7.58
C PRO A 103 10.72 10.35 -6.66
N THR A 104 10.40 11.48 -7.24
CA THR A 104 9.96 12.67 -6.52
C THR A 104 8.47 12.86 -6.81
N ILE A 105 7.67 12.82 -5.75
CA ILE A 105 6.24 13.11 -5.89
C ILE A 105 6.07 14.60 -5.73
N PRO A 106 5.62 15.33 -6.76
CA PRO A 106 5.28 16.73 -6.62
C PRO A 106 4.18 16.90 -5.55
N LEU A 107 4.41 17.80 -4.60
CA LEU A 107 3.51 18.00 -3.46
C LEU A 107 2.08 18.38 -3.89
N ASP A 108 1.95 19.15 -4.95
CA ASP A 108 0.66 19.52 -5.53
C ASP A 108 -0.10 18.31 -6.10
N GLN A 109 0.58 17.38 -6.72
CA GLN A 109 0.00 16.12 -7.21
C GLN A 109 -0.40 15.20 -6.05
N PHE A 110 0.43 15.10 -5.02
CA PHE A 110 0.14 14.35 -3.82
C PHE A 110 -1.13 14.87 -3.12
N ILE A 111 -1.22 16.19 -2.88
CA ILE A 111 -2.40 16.83 -2.28
C ILE A 111 -3.64 16.61 -3.15
N TYR A 112 -3.50 16.67 -4.47
CA TYR A 112 -4.62 16.51 -5.40
C TYR A 112 -5.17 15.06 -5.39
N VAL A 113 -4.31 14.06 -5.37
CA VAL A 113 -4.73 12.65 -5.28
C VAL A 113 -5.47 12.41 -3.98
N ASN A 114 -4.92 12.84 -2.85
CA ASN A 114 -5.55 12.66 -1.55
C ASN A 114 -6.83 13.50 -1.37
N SER A 115 -6.89 14.71 -1.90
CA SER A 115 -8.09 15.57 -1.80
C SER A 115 -9.27 15.08 -2.65
N ARG A 116 -9.04 14.27 -3.67
CA ARG A 116 -10.11 13.66 -4.47
C ARG A 116 -10.86 12.53 -3.77
N GLY A 117 -10.18 11.80 -2.87
CA GLY A 117 -10.77 10.68 -2.13
C GLY A 117 -11.50 11.11 -0.87
N THR A 118 -11.20 12.28 -0.32
CA THR A 118 -11.81 12.76 0.92
C THR A 118 -12.97 13.69 0.66
N ASN A 119 -14.17 13.25 1.01
CA ASN A 119 -15.33 14.12 1.02
C ASN A 119 -15.26 15.00 2.28
N TRP A 120 -14.66 16.19 2.16
CA TRP A 120 -14.50 17.17 3.25
C TRP A 120 -15.81 17.59 3.94
N LYS A 121 -16.95 17.13 3.43
CA LYS A 121 -18.28 17.42 3.97
C LYS A 121 -18.85 16.26 4.78
N GLN A 122 -18.10 15.19 4.98
CA GLN A 122 -18.58 14.10 5.81
C GLN A 122 -18.66 14.57 7.26
N GLU A 123 -19.82 14.41 7.85
CA GLU A 123 -20.04 14.77 9.24
C GLU A 123 -19.05 14.02 10.14
N PHE A 124 -18.45 14.72 11.10
CA PHE A 124 -17.34 14.24 11.93
C PHE A 124 -17.71 13.15 12.95
N SER A 125 -18.80 12.42 12.77
CA SER A 125 -19.17 11.30 13.61
C SER A 125 -18.56 9.99 13.08
N ASP A 126 -17.74 9.34 13.88
CA ASP A 126 -17.12 8.03 13.64
C ASP A 126 -16.07 7.96 12.51
N ILE A 127 -15.36 9.06 12.23
CA ILE A 127 -14.33 9.10 11.19
C ILE A 127 -13.20 8.11 11.49
N SER A 128 -12.81 7.95 12.77
CA SER A 128 -11.77 6.99 13.15
C SER A 128 -12.14 5.54 12.83
N ASN A 129 -13.42 5.18 12.94
CA ASN A 129 -13.89 3.84 12.56
C ASN A 129 -13.85 3.62 11.05
N GLU A 130 -14.12 4.66 10.26
CA GLU A 130 -13.96 4.60 8.80
C GLU A 130 -12.49 4.52 8.41
N GLN A 131 -11.61 5.27 9.08
CA GLN A 131 -10.18 5.16 8.86
C GLN A 131 -9.66 3.75 9.13
N LEU A 132 -10.09 3.11 10.23
CA LEU A 132 -9.73 1.74 10.52
C LEU A 132 -10.17 0.77 9.40
N LYS A 133 -11.38 0.93 8.88
CA LYS A 133 -11.86 0.12 7.75
C LYS A 133 -11.03 0.36 6.49
N ASN A 134 -10.74 1.63 6.19
CA ASN A 134 -9.97 1.99 5.02
C ASN A 134 -8.54 1.43 5.11
N ARG A 135 -7.87 1.58 6.27
CA ARG A 135 -6.54 0.97 6.48
C ARG A 135 -6.59 -0.55 6.28
N PHE A 136 -7.57 -1.23 6.86
CA PHE A 136 -7.73 -2.69 6.69
C PHE A 136 -7.91 -3.10 5.22
N VAL A 137 -8.61 -2.31 4.41
CA VAL A 137 -8.75 -2.56 2.97
C VAL A 137 -7.42 -2.31 2.25
N GLU A 138 -6.73 -1.22 2.57
CA GLU A 138 -5.43 -0.88 1.98
C GLU A 138 -4.37 -1.94 2.28
N GLU A 139 -4.35 -2.52 3.49
CA GLU A 139 -3.45 -3.63 3.80
C GLU A 139 -3.73 -4.88 2.93
N ASN A 140 -4.99 -5.19 2.65
CA ASN A 140 -5.30 -6.29 1.74
C ASN A 140 -4.78 -6.00 0.31
N GLU A 141 -4.91 -4.77 -0.16
CA GLU A 141 -4.40 -4.34 -1.47
C GLU A 141 -2.86 -4.38 -1.49
N ALA A 142 -2.20 -3.95 -0.42
CA ALA A 142 -0.74 -4.02 -0.26
C ALA A 142 -0.24 -5.48 -0.26
N ILE A 143 -0.89 -6.38 0.47
CA ILE A 143 -0.56 -7.82 0.47
C ILE A 143 -0.69 -8.42 -0.93
N GLU A 144 -1.74 -8.08 -1.68
CA GLU A 144 -1.89 -8.53 -3.07
C GLU A 144 -0.77 -7.99 -3.96
N TRP A 145 -0.42 -6.71 -3.83
CA TRP A 145 0.67 -6.08 -4.55
C TRP A 145 2.02 -6.74 -4.24
N TYR A 146 2.37 -6.87 -2.96
CA TYR A 146 3.63 -7.51 -2.57
C TYR A 146 3.68 -9.00 -2.89
N THR A 147 2.54 -9.67 -2.96
CA THR A 147 2.47 -11.05 -3.47
C THR A 147 2.92 -11.11 -4.94
N LEU A 148 2.46 -10.18 -5.78
CA LEU A 148 2.90 -10.06 -7.16
C LEU A 148 4.41 -9.76 -7.25
N CYS A 149 4.91 -8.80 -6.46
CA CYS A 149 6.33 -8.43 -6.42
C CYS A 149 7.22 -9.61 -6.02
N VAL A 150 6.81 -10.37 -5.01
CA VAL A 150 7.51 -11.58 -4.53
C VAL A 150 7.51 -12.66 -5.61
N GLU A 151 6.36 -12.94 -6.24
CA GLU A 151 6.29 -13.96 -7.30
C GLU A 151 7.15 -13.58 -8.50
N TYR A 152 7.13 -12.32 -8.96
CA TYR A 152 7.98 -11.87 -10.05
C TYR A 152 9.46 -12.02 -9.71
N THR A 153 9.89 -11.47 -8.56
CA THR A 153 11.30 -11.45 -8.18
C THR A 153 11.86 -12.82 -7.80
N ARG A 154 11.02 -13.75 -7.36
CA ARG A 154 11.40 -15.16 -7.09
C ARG A 154 12.04 -15.82 -8.30
N HIS A 155 11.61 -15.46 -9.51
CA HIS A 155 12.08 -16.05 -10.76
C HIS A 155 13.22 -15.25 -11.41
N THR A 156 13.80 -14.31 -10.67
CA THR A 156 14.97 -13.53 -11.10
C THR A 156 16.20 -13.88 -10.26
N GLU A 157 17.37 -13.40 -10.69
CA GLU A 157 18.62 -13.53 -9.92
C GLU A 157 18.76 -12.44 -8.83
N ASP A 158 17.81 -11.51 -8.73
CA ASP A 158 17.83 -10.44 -7.74
C ASP A 158 17.26 -10.89 -6.40
N HIS A 159 18.02 -11.70 -5.69
CA HIS A 159 17.63 -12.21 -4.37
C HIS A 159 17.51 -11.12 -3.30
N THR A 160 18.17 -9.98 -3.47
CA THR A 160 18.09 -8.85 -2.55
C THR A 160 16.71 -8.20 -2.62
N THR A 161 16.24 -7.88 -3.82
CA THR A 161 14.89 -7.33 -4.01
C THR A 161 13.80 -8.34 -3.63
N TYR A 162 13.98 -9.62 -3.97
CA TYR A 162 13.06 -10.69 -3.51
C TYR A 162 12.92 -10.71 -1.99
N THR A 163 14.05 -10.64 -1.26
CA THR A 163 14.05 -10.67 0.20
C THR A 163 13.41 -9.42 0.79
N LEU A 164 13.64 -8.26 0.19
CA LEU A 164 13.01 -7.01 0.59
C LEU A 164 11.50 -7.07 0.46
N PHE A 165 10.97 -7.43 -0.72
CA PHE A 165 9.52 -7.54 -0.92
C PHE A 165 8.87 -8.59 -0.03
N LYS A 166 9.58 -9.69 0.25
CA LYS A 166 9.08 -10.72 1.15
C LYS A 166 9.01 -10.23 2.60
N LYS A 167 9.97 -9.41 3.04
CA LYS A 167 9.94 -8.77 4.36
C LYS A 167 8.72 -7.85 4.46
N ILE A 168 8.60 -6.89 3.55
CA ILE A 168 7.50 -5.92 3.57
C ILE A 168 6.15 -6.66 3.54
N LYS A 169 5.97 -7.63 2.64
CA LYS A 169 4.73 -8.44 2.61
C LYS A 169 4.38 -9.05 3.96
N ALA A 170 5.35 -9.53 4.71
CA ALA A 170 5.10 -10.13 6.01
C ALA A 170 4.68 -9.08 7.05
N ASP A 171 5.21 -7.87 6.96
CA ASP A 171 4.84 -6.75 7.80
C ASP A 171 3.40 -6.29 7.47
N GLU A 172 3.00 -6.19 6.17
CA GLU A 172 1.62 -5.89 5.76
C GLU A 172 0.61 -6.96 6.23
N GLU A 173 1.01 -8.24 6.18
CA GLU A 173 0.19 -9.33 6.72
C GLU A 173 -0.04 -9.15 8.24
N GLN A 174 0.95 -8.64 8.98
CA GLN A 174 0.83 -8.34 10.39
C GLN A 174 -0.05 -7.10 10.63
N HIS A 175 0.15 -5.99 9.90
CA HIS A 175 -0.69 -4.79 9.97
C HIS A 175 -2.16 -5.14 9.78
N ARG A 176 -2.47 -5.94 8.78
CA ARG A 176 -3.85 -6.41 8.54
C ARG A 176 -4.42 -7.18 9.71
N LEU A 177 -3.63 -8.03 10.37
CA LEU A 177 -4.07 -8.79 11.55
C LEU A 177 -4.36 -7.85 12.73
N ASP A 178 -3.47 -6.90 12.99
CA ASP A 178 -3.58 -5.94 14.08
C ASP A 178 -4.82 -5.04 13.91
N LEU A 179 -5.04 -4.51 12.71
CA LEU A 179 -6.24 -3.74 12.37
C LEU A 179 -7.52 -4.60 12.45
N GLY A 180 -7.43 -5.85 12.04
CA GLY A 180 -8.53 -6.81 12.15
C GLY A 180 -8.95 -7.03 13.60
N ASP A 181 -7.99 -7.31 14.47
CA ASP A 181 -8.21 -7.51 15.90
C ASP A 181 -8.75 -6.25 16.57
N LEU A 182 -8.18 -5.10 16.27
CA LEU A 182 -8.65 -3.80 16.74
C LEU A 182 -10.09 -3.52 16.31
N GLY A 183 -10.43 -3.83 15.06
CA GLY A 183 -11.78 -3.68 14.52
C GLY A 183 -12.80 -4.63 15.18
N VAL A 184 -12.39 -5.83 15.55
CA VAL A 184 -13.25 -6.76 16.33
C VAL A 184 -13.45 -6.24 17.75
N GLN A 185 -12.39 -5.80 18.42
CA GLN A 185 -12.47 -5.25 19.77
C GLN A 185 -13.37 -4.01 19.83
N SER A 186 -13.34 -3.18 18.78
CA SER A 186 -14.15 -1.97 18.66
C SER A 186 -15.58 -2.25 18.13
N GLY A 187 -15.91 -3.49 17.84
CA GLY A 187 -17.23 -3.88 17.32
C GLY A 187 -17.51 -3.47 15.87
N ILE A 188 -16.48 -3.07 15.13
CA ILE A 188 -16.56 -2.66 13.72
C ILE A 188 -16.62 -3.89 12.80
N PHE A 189 -15.78 -4.89 13.08
CA PHE A 189 -15.72 -6.13 12.34
C PHE A 189 -16.34 -7.29 13.11
N LYS A 190 -16.92 -8.24 12.38
CA LYS A 190 -17.27 -9.54 12.92
C LYS A 190 -16.05 -10.45 12.80
N LYS A 191 -15.76 -11.23 13.83
CA LYS A 191 -14.61 -12.16 13.83
C LYS A 191 -14.58 -13.09 12.62
N ASP A 192 -15.74 -13.55 12.18
CA ASP A 192 -15.86 -14.46 11.04
C ASP A 192 -15.64 -13.77 9.67
N SER A 193 -15.66 -12.42 9.62
CA SER A 193 -15.43 -11.66 8.37
C SER A 193 -13.96 -11.35 8.11
N LEU A 194 -13.07 -11.68 9.03
CA LEU A 194 -11.62 -11.42 8.91
C LEU A 194 -10.86 -12.57 8.20
N ALA A 195 -11.53 -13.68 7.93
CA ALA A 195 -10.91 -14.77 7.16
C ALA A 195 -10.56 -14.24 5.76
N MET A 196 -9.29 -14.41 5.34
CA MET A 196 -8.90 -14.13 3.96
C MET A 196 -9.80 -14.94 3.03
N PRO A 197 -10.44 -14.31 2.04
CA PRO A 197 -11.08 -15.07 0.98
C PRO A 197 -10.01 -15.91 0.29
N ALA A 198 -10.31 -17.17 0.04
CA ALA A 198 -9.39 -18.16 -0.51
C ALA A 198 -8.92 -17.86 -1.95
N SER A 199 -9.32 -16.76 -2.53
CA SER A 199 -8.89 -16.17 -3.81
C SER A 199 -9.61 -14.86 -4.05
N GLY A 200 -8.94 -13.72 -3.90
CA GLY A 200 -9.25 -12.46 -4.60
C GLY A 200 -10.62 -11.79 -4.47
N ASP A 201 -11.56 -12.36 -3.76
CA ASP A 201 -12.88 -11.76 -3.57
C ASP A 201 -12.95 -11.07 -2.20
N ILE A 202 -12.57 -9.80 -2.18
CA ILE A 202 -12.87 -8.93 -1.04
C ILE A 202 -14.39 -8.87 -0.90
N ASP A 203 -14.89 -9.14 0.31
CA ASP A 203 -16.33 -9.07 0.62
C ASP A 203 -16.91 -7.74 0.09
N PRO A 204 -17.82 -7.78 -0.88
CA PRO A 204 -18.35 -6.57 -1.50
C PRO A 204 -19.08 -5.65 -0.50
N THR A 205 -19.42 -6.14 0.69
CA THR A 205 -20.00 -5.33 1.76
C THR A 205 -18.97 -4.39 2.42
N LEU A 206 -17.68 -4.64 2.26
CA LEU A 206 -16.61 -3.73 2.68
C LEU A 206 -16.31 -2.64 1.63
N LYS A 207 -16.77 -2.83 0.38
CA LYS A 207 -16.60 -1.85 -0.73
C LYS A 207 -17.71 -0.80 -0.82
N SER A 208 -18.76 -0.92 -0.01
CA SER A 208 -19.90 -0.01 -0.07
C SER A 208 -20.05 0.79 1.23
N VAL A 209 -19.22 1.80 1.39
CA VAL A 209 -19.55 2.99 2.18
C VAL A 209 -19.04 4.23 1.43
#